data_e630b837a508a4bb8d470166257ae971
#
_entry.id   e630b837a508a4bb8d470166257ae971
#
_cell.length_a   1.000
_cell.length_b   1.000
_cell.length_c   1.000
_cell.angle_alpha   90.00
_cell.angle_beta   90.00
_cell.angle_gamma   90.00
#
_symmetry.space_group_name_H-M   'P 1'
#
loop_
_entity.id
_entity.type
_entity.pdbx_description
1 polymer ?
#
loop_
_entity_poly.entity_id
_entity_poly.type
_entity_poly.pdbx_seq_one_letter_code
_entity_poly.pdbx_strand_id
1 'polypeptide(L)'
;MLPFVISRAPGDNNVMLGYKSVAFDEKCANYMTSNPEFIPGYVQPAEVLKDRALRGQFNKFMPRLNLLASKGVDTYDVVGNEMMMADLAYYNSTGDASKRGKTSARDIHDDLSTRYPGRSSAKTPQTTPK
;
A
#
# COMPACT_ATOMS: atom_id res chain seq x y z
N MET A 1 -29.65 2.11 -1.26
CA MET A 1 -28.56 1.64 -2.13
C MET A 1 -27.39 2.60 -1.97
N LEU A 2 -26.33 2.18 -1.35
CA LEU A 2 -25.14 3.02 -1.20
C LEU A 2 -24.51 3.17 -2.58
N PRO A 3 -24.32 4.41 -3.08
CA PRO A 3 -23.55 4.58 -4.28
C PRO A 3 -22.10 4.31 -3.95
N PHE A 4 -21.61 3.38 -4.64
CA PHE A 4 -20.26 3.04 -4.99
C PHE A 4 -19.12 3.88 -4.41
N VAL A 5 -18.05 3.16 -4.11
CA VAL A 5 -16.71 3.71 -3.95
C VAL A 5 -16.44 4.73 -5.06
N ILE A 6 -16.54 5.99 -4.74
CA ILE A 6 -16.13 7.06 -5.62
C ILE A 6 -14.60 7.03 -5.60
N SER A 7 -14.00 6.48 -6.64
CA SER A 7 -12.57 6.55 -6.78
C SER A 7 -12.19 7.98 -7.18
N ARG A 8 -11.26 8.56 -6.44
CA ARG A 8 -10.75 9.89 -6.71
C ARG A 8 -9.95 9.88 -8.02
N ALA A 9 -10.30 10.77 -8.95
CA ALA A 9 -9.54 10.94 -10.17
C ALA A 9 -8.15 11.54 -9.85
N PRO A 10 -7.07 11.07 -10.49
CA PRO A 10 -5.76 11.68 -10.36
C PRO A 10 -5.82 13.16 -10.81
N GLY A 11 -5.33 14.08 -9.98
CA GLY A 11 -5.30 15.51 -10.30
C GLY A 11 -6.52 16.32 -9.87
N ASP A 12 -7.48 15.72 -9.18
CA ASP A 12 -8.65 16.41 -8.65
C ASP A 12 -8.26 17.32 -7.48
N ASN A 13 -8.43 18.65 -7.67
CA ASN A 13 -8.11 19.65 -6.65
C ASN A 13 -9.24 19.85 -5.62
N ASN A 14 -9.99 18.80 -5.30
CA ASN A 14 -11.06 18.85 -4.33
C ASN A 14 -10.53 19.24 -2.94
N VAL A 15 -11.19 20.21 -2.31
CA VAL A 15 -10.92 20.56 -0.92
C VAL A 15 -11.26 19.38 -0.03
N MET A 16 -10.28 18.93 0.75
CA MET A 16 -10.43 17.75 1.60
C MET A 16 -10.59 18.14 3.07
N LEU A 17 -11.53 17.49 3.73
CA LEU A 17 -11.66 17.56 5.18
C LEU A 17 -10.58 16.68 5.84
N GLY A 18 -9.40 17.29 6.07
CA GLY A 18 -8.31 16.67 6.82
C GLY A 18 -8.53 16.78 8.33
N TYR A 19 -7.64 16.15 9.11
CA TYR A 19 -7.76 16.16 10.57
C TYR A 19 -7.70 17.59 11.16
N LYS A 20 -6.95 18.50 10.54
CA LYS A 20 -6.86 19.92 10.96
C LYS A 20 -8.15 20.70 10.74
N SER A 21 -9.02 20.23 9.86
CA SER A 21 -10.28 20.90 9.50
C SER A 21 -11.50 20.35 10.26
N VAL A 22 -11.31 19.30 11.08
CA VAL A 22 -12.43 18.68 11.83
C VAL A 22 -13.09 19.66 12.77
N ALA A 23 -12.31 20.43 13.55
CA ALA A 23 -12.84 21.43 14.48
C ALA A 23 -13.62 22.56 13.76
N PHE A 24 -13.19 22.92 12.56
CA PHE A 24 -13.92 23.88 11.72
C PHE A 24 -15.25 23.28 11.24
N ASP A 25 -15.25 22.03 10.76
CA ASP A 25 -16.48 21.36 10.32
C ASP A 25 -17.49 21.21 11.46
N GLU A 26 -17.03 20.82 12.66
CA GLU A 26 -17.90 20.72 13.84
C GLU A 26 -18.55 22.05 14.21
N LYS A 27 -17.78 23.15 14.19
CA LYS A 27 -18.32 24.47 14.42
C LYS A 27 -19.33 24.89 13.36
N CYS A 28 -19.02 24.64 12.08
CA CYS A 28 -19.95 24.92 10.99
C CYS A 28 -21.25 24.11 11.16
N ALA A 29 -21.18 22.85 11.55
CA ALA A 29 -22.36 22.02 11.81
C ALA A 29 -23.26 22.61 12.91
N ASN A 30 -22.64 23.06 14.01
CA ASN A 30 -23.38 23.71 15.11
C ASN A 30 -24.06 24.99 14.67
N TYR A 31 -23.34 25.84 13.92
CA TYR A 31 -23.90 27.11 13.43
C TYR A 31 -24.96 26.91 12.34
N MET A 32 -24.79 25.93 11.45
CA MET A 32 -25.82 25.58 10.48
C MET A 32 -27.14 25.15 11.16
N THR A 33 -27.03 24.54 12.34
CA THR A 33 -28.19 24.13 13.12
C THR A 33 -28.82 25.31 13.87
N SER A 34 -28.01 26.17 14.46
CA SER A 34 -28.50 27.32 15.27
C SER A 34 -28.91 28.54 14.42
N ASN A 35 -28.30 28.71 13.26
CA ASN A 35 -28.49 29.86 12.37
C ASN A 35 -28.69 29.40 10.91
N PRO A 36 -29.78 28.71 10.61
CA PRO A 36 -30.00 28.12 9.27
C PRO A 36 -30.20 29.19 8.18
N GLU A 37 -30.54 30.41 8.56
CA GLU A 37 -30.71 31.57 7.66
C GLU A 37 -29.46 31.95 6.87
N PHE A 38 -28.27 31.54 7.33
CA PHE A 38 -27.01 31.81 6.63
C PHE A 38 -26.59 30.69 5.71
N ILE A 39 -27.37 29.59 5.61
CA ILE A 39 -27.05 28.48 4.69
C ILE A 39 -27.32 28.94 3.26
N PRO A 40 -26.30 28.90 2.35
CA PRO A 40 -26.53 29.26 0.96
C PRO A 40 -27.59 28.37 0.31
N GLY A 41 -28.42 28.93 -0.56
CA GLY A 41 -29.53 28.20 -1.18
C GLY A 41 -29.13 26.98 -2.05
N TYR A 42 -27.85 26.90 -2.47
CA TYR A 42 -27.31 25.78 -3.22
C TYR A 42 -26.78 24.64 -2.31
N VAL A 43 -26.71 24.87 -0.98
CA VAL A 43 -26.30 23.85 0.00
C VAL A 43 -27.54 23.17 0.54
N GLN A 44 -27.58 21.84 0.47
CA GLN A 44 -28.66 21.03 0.99
C GLN A 44 -28.31 20.47 2.37
N PRO A 45 -28.88 21.00 3.47
CA PRO A 45 -28.50 20.57 4.83
C PRO A 45 -28.72 19.07 5.07
N ALA A 46 -29.77 18.48 4.47
CA ALA A 46 -30.04 17.06 4.61
C ALA A 46 -28.94 16.17 4.01
N GLU A 47 -28.35 16.56 2.87
CA GLU A 47 -27.26 15.83 2.25
C GLU A 47 -25.97 15.97 3.08
N VAL A 48 -25.69 17.17 3.56
CA VAL A 48 -24.51 17.40 4.44
C VAL A 48 -24.60 16.56 5.72
N LEU A 49 -25.78 16.40 6.30
CA LEU A 49 -25.99 15.52 7.45
C LEU A 49 -25.75 14.05 7.13
N LYS A 50 -26.20 13.59 5.96
CA LYS A 50 -25.93 12.21 5.51
C LYS A 50 -24.44 11.97 5.33
N ASP A 51 -23.72 12.91 4.69
CA ASP A 51 -22.28 12.81 4.47
C ASP A 51 -21.50 12.78 5.80
N ARG A 52 -21.90 13.60 6.76
CA ARG A 52 -21.31 13.58 8.11
C ARG A 52 -21.56 12.24 8.82
N ALA A 53 -22.78 11.73 8.75
CA ALA A 53 -23.11 10.43 9.34
C ALA A 53 -22.32 9.29 8.69
N LEU A 54 -22.21 9.28 7.37
CA LEU A 54 -21.43 8.30 6.62
C LEU A 54 -19.93 8.39 7.01
N ARG A 55 -19.37 9.59 7.04
CA ARG A 55 -17.98 9.81 7.48
C ARG A 55 -17.75 9.30 8.91
N GLY A 56 -18.69 9.54 9.81
CA GLY A 56 -18.64 9.02 11.17
C GLY A 56 -18.62 7.49 11.23
N GLN A 57 -19.35 6.82 10.36
CA GLN A 57 -19.29 5.36 10.23
C GLN A 57 -17.92 4.90 9.72
N PHE A 58 -17.39 5.53 8.67
CA PHE A 58 -16.05 5.22 8.15
C PHE A 58 -14.96 5.38 9.22
N ASN A 59 -15.01 6.43 10.02
CA ASN A 59 -14.05 6.64 11.10
C ASN A 59 -14.01 5.51 12.13
N LYS A 60 -15.11 4.76 12.30
CA LYS A 60 -15.18 3.64 13.25
C LYS A 60 -14.48 2.38 12.75
N PHE A 61 -14.52 2.11 11.45
CA PHE A 61 -13.95 0.86 10.91
C PHE A 61 -12.63 1.05 10.15
N MET A 62 -12.30 2.26 9.68
CA MET A 62 -11.03 2.52 8.97
C MET A 62 -9.79 2.11 9.77
N PRO A 63 -9.69 2.34 11.09
CA PRO A 63 -8.55 1.86 11.87
C PRO A 63 -8.41 0.33 11.86
N ARG A 64 -9.54 -0.40 11.84
CA ARG A 64 -9.55 -1.87 11.78
C ARG A 64 -9.08 -2.38 10.42
N LEU A 65 -9.50 -1.71 9.34
CA LEU A 65 -9.02 -2.02 7.99
C LEU A 65 -7.51 -1.78 7.85
N ASN A 66 -7.03 -0.66 8.36
CA ASN A 66 -5.61 -0.34 8.35
C ASN A 66 -4.79 -1.35 9.16
N LEU A 67 -5.30 -1.77 10.31
CA LEU A 67 -4.66 -2.79 11.13
C LEU A 67 -4.62 -4.15 10.39
N LEU A 68 -5.72 -4.53 9.73
CA LEU A 68 -5.78 -5.77 8.96
C LEU A 68 -4.80 -5.74 7.78
N ALA A 69 -4.74 -4.62 7.06
CA ALA A 69 -3.81 -4.43 5.96
C ALA A 69 -2.34 -4.52 6.44
N SER A 70 -2.02 -3.86 7.57
CA SER A 70 -0.68 -3.93 8.17
C SER A 70 -0.30 -5.37 8.54
N LYS A 71 -1.19 -6.10 9.21
CA LYS A 71 -0.96 -7.52 9.54
C LYS A 71 -0.80 -8.40 8.31
N GLY A 72 -1.52 -8.08 7.24
CA GLY A 72 -1.37 -8.77 5.95
C GLY A 72 0.02 -8.57 5.36
N VAL A 73 0.52 -7.35 5.36
CA VAL A 73 1.89 -7.01 4.91
C VAL A 73 2.93 -7.71 5.78
N ASP A 74 2.81 -7.63 7.10
CA ASP A 74 3.74 -8.28 8.03
C ASP A 74 3.80 -9.80 7.79
N THR A 75 2.66 -10.43 7.60
CA THR A 75 2.58 -11.87 7.30
C THR A 75 3.23 -12.20 5.96
N TYR A 76 2.95 -11.40 4.94
CA TYR A 76 3.55 -11.56 3.60
C TYR A 76 5.07 -11.48 3.67
N ASP A 77 5.60 -10.52 4.41
CA ASP A 77 7.04 -10.32 4.57
C ASP A 77 7.70 -11.48 5.33
N VAL A 78 7.06 -11.97 6.41
CA VAL A 78 7.56 -13.14 7.16
C VAL A 78 7.60 -14.38 6.28
N VAL A 79 6.51 -14.67 5.55
CA VAL A 79 6.46 -15.82 4.63
C VAL A 79 7.49 -15.67 3.52
N GLY A 80 7.64 -14.47 2.96
CA GLY A 80 8.66 -14.19 1.94
C GLY A 80 10.09 -14.43 2.44
N ASN A 81 10.37 -14.04 3.68
CA ASN A 81 11.65 -14.31 4.32
C ASN A 81 11.90 -15.82 4.52
N GLU A 82 10.90 -16.56 5.00
CA GLU A 82 11.01 -18.01 5.17
C GLU A 82 11.27 -18.72 3.84
N MET A 83 10.56 -18.33 2.79
CA MET A 83 10.78 -18.86 1.42
C MET A 83 12.21 -18.56 0.96
N MET A 84 12.67 -17.33 1.12
CA MET A 84 14.03 -16.93 0.71
C MET A 84 15.12 -17.69 1.48
N MET A 85 14.91 -17.95 2.76
CA MET A 85 15.83 -18.75 3.57
C MET A 85 15.92 -20.20 3.06
N ALA A 86 14.78 -20.79 2.69
CA ALA A 86 14.73 -22.12 2.10
C ALA A 86 15.43 -22.17 0.73
N ASP A 87 15.18 -21.17 -0.12
CA ASP A 87 15.79 -21.06 -1.45
C ASP A 87 17.32 -20.93 -1.36
N LEU A 88 17.82 -20.10 -0.45
CA LEU A 88 19.24 -19.96 -0.19
C LEU A 88 19.88 -21.26 0.34
N ALA A 89 19.17 -21.96 1.22
CA ALA A 89 19.63 -23.26 1.71
C ALA A 89 19.73 -24.30 0.57
N TYR A 90 18.73 -24.32 -0.31
CA TYR A 90 18.74 -25.17 -1.50
C TYR A 90 19.89 -24.82 -2.45
N TYR A 91 20.06 -23.53 -2.75
CA TYR A 91 21.16 -23.04 -3.59
C TYR A 91 22.53 -23.47 -3.05
N ASN A 92 22.77 -23.28 -1.76
CA ASN A 92 24.01 -23.69 -1.11
C ASN A 92 24.20 -25.23 -1.17
N SER A 93 23.12 -25.98 -0.96
CA SER A 93 23.16 -27.45 -1.04
C SER A 93 23.54 -27.95 -2.43
N THR A 94 23.00 -27.30 -3.50
CA THR A 94 23.40 -27.66 -4.89
C THR A 94 24.86 -27.31 -5.18
N GLY A 95 25.36 -26.20 -4.65
CA GLY A 95 26.75 -25.82 -4.74
C GLY A 95 27.70 -26.86 -4.09
N ASP A 96 27.34 -27.31 -2.90
CA ASP A 96 28.12 -28.32 -2.18
C ASP A 96 28.06 -29.70 -2.86
N ALA A 97 26.91 -30.07 -3.39
CA ALA A 97 26.77 -31.30 -4.16
C ALA A 97 27.59 -31.26 -5.48
N SER A 98 27.63 -30.11 -6.14
CA SER A 98 28.45 -29.84 -7.33
C SER A 98 29.94 -30.06 -7.03
N LYS A 99 30.43 -29.49 -5.92
CA LYS A 99 31.83 -29.67 -5.47
C LYS A 99 32.18 -31.12 -5.19
N ARG A 100 31.21 -31.94 -4.82
CA ARG A 100 31.35 -33.39 -4.60
C ARG A 100 31.23 -34.20 -5.90
N GLY A 101 31.16 -33.54 -7.06
CA GLY A 101 31.18 -34.20 -8.36
C GLY A 101 29.81 -34.61 -8.92
N LYS A 102 28.70 -34.17 -8.35
CA LYS A 102 27.36 -34.40 -8.90
C LYS A 102 27.06 -33.45 -10.06
N THR A 103 27.09 -33.93 -11.30
CA THR A 103 26.90 -33.14 -12.51
C THR A 103 25.52 -32.47 -12.55
N SER A 104 24.44 -33.18 -12.19
CA SER A 104 23.09 -32.64 -12.15
C SER A 104 22.95 -31.47 -11.16
N ALA A 105 23.65 -31.52 -10.02
CA ALA A 105 23.67 -30.45 -9.05
C ALA A 105 24.43 -29.21 -9.56
N ARG A 106 25.46 -29.42 -10.37
CA ARG A 106 26.21 -28.37 -11.03
C ARG A 106 25.33 -27.58 -12.00
N ASP A 107 24.61 -28.30 -12.87
CA ASP A 107 23.73 -27.68 -13.86
C ASP A 107 22.63 -26.80 -13.17
N ILE A 108 22.05 -27.34 -12.10
CA ILE A 108 21.04 -26.59 -11.29
C ILE A 108 21.67 -25.37 -10.62
N HIS A 109 22.83 -25.52 -10.00
CA HIS A 109 23.51 -24.42 -9.32
C HIS A 109 23.91 -23.32 -10.30
N ASP A 110 24.41 -23.69 -11.49
CA ASP A 110 24.79 -22.71 -12.52
C ASP A 110 23.58 -21.94 -13.05
N ASP A 111 22.44 -22.61 -13.29
CA ASP A 111 21.21 -21.95 -13.70
C ASP A 111 20.69 -20.97 -12.60
N LEU A 112 20.64 -21.43 -11.36
CA LEU A 112 20.20 -20.57 -10.23
C LEU A 112 21.15 -19.38 -10.00
N SER A 113 22.46 -19.58 -10.23
CA SER A 113 23.45 -18.50 -10.05
C SER A 113 23.21 -17.30 -10.96
N THR A 114 22.61 -17.52 -12.13
CA THR A 114 22.29 -16.44 -13.09
C THR A 114 21.23 -15.48 -12.55
N ARG A 115 20.36 -15.96 -11.64
CA ARG A 115 19.26 -15.22 -11.03
C ARG A 115 19.49 -14.89 -9.57
N TYR A 116 20.68 -15.19 -9.05
CA TYR A 116 20.98 -14.93 -7.64
C TYR A 116 20.92 -13.44 -7.29
N PRO A 117 20.13 -13.03 -6.29
CA PRO A 117 19.85 -11.62 -6.03
C PRO A 117 21.06 -10.81 -5.55
N GLY A 118 22.11 -11.48 -5.05
CA GLY A 118 23.37 -10.84 -4.64
C GLY A 118 24.35 -10.55 -5.77
N ARG A 119 24.04 -10.91 -7.02
CA ARG A 119 24.93 -10.68 -8.15
C ARG A 119 24.77 -9.23 -8.62
N SER A 120 25.73 -8.38 -8.32
CA SER A 120 25.85 -7.05 -8.89
C SER A 120 25.88 -7.15 -10.42
N SER A 121 24.94 -6.49 -11.10
CA SER A 121 25.00 -6.32 -12.55
C SER A 121 26.35 -5.67 -12.87
N ALA A 122 27.23 -6.38 -13.60
CA ALA A 122 28.47 -5.80 -14.07
C ALA A 122 28.13 -4.54 -14.86
N LYS A 123 28.63 -3.39 -14.42
CA LYS A 123 28.54 -2.13 -15.16
C LYS A 123 29.09 -2.37 -16.56
N THR A 124 28.23 -2.24 -17.56
CA THR A 124 28.64 -2.14 -18.95
C THR A 124 29.65 -0.99 -19.06
N PRO A 125 30.86 -1.19 -19.61
CA PRO A 125 31.80 -0.10 -19.80
C PRO A 125 31.18 0.92 -20.75
N GLN A 126 30.98 2.16 -20.30
CA GLN A 126 30.65 3.26 -21.21
C GLN A 126 31.89 3.52 -22.07
N THR A 127 31.80 3.15 -23.34
CA THR A 127 32.69 3.63 -24.40
C THR A 127 32.42 5.12 -24.61
N THR A 128 33.28 5.95 -24.13
CA THR A 128 33.37 7.36 -24.51
C THR A 128 33.85 7.46 -25.96
N PRO A 129 33.10 8.10 -26.86
CA PRO A 129 33.66 8.45 -28.16
C PRO A 129 34.63 9.64 -28.02
N LYS A 130 35.74 9.50 -28.72
CA LYS A 130 36.81 10.48 -28.83
C LYS A 130 36.43 11.55 -29.86
#